data_1fdef26847bb9f97aae1170eac671cc6
#
_entry.id   1fdef26847bb9f97aae1170eac671cc6
#
_cell.length_a   1.000
_cell.length_b   1.000
_cell.length_c   1.000
_cell.angle_alpha   90.00
_cell.angle_beta   90.00
_cell.angle_gamma   90.00
#
_symmetry.space_group_name_H-M   'P 1'
#
loop_
_entity.id
_entity.type
_entity.pdbx_description
1 polymer ?
#
loop_
_entity_poly.entity_id
_entity_poly.type
_entity_poly.pdbx_seq_one_letter_code
_entity_poly.pdbx_strand_id
1 'polypeptide(L)'
;RNTSSSLIFLTGHEDPKKHELQVDWRAYGALKNATLAIYMGMGHLRFILGELVAGGLAPSTPAAVVQWASLGRQRSVAGTVADLADRVDAAKLAAPAIIIVGEVVAHH
;
A
#
# COMPACT_ATOMS: atom_id res chain seq x y z
N ARG A 1 8.57 -5.12 21.30
CA ARG A 1 8.79 -5.48 20.75
C ARG A 1 8.32 -5.52 19.49
N ASN A 2 7.58 -5.97 19.07
CA ASN A 2 7.20 -6.16 17.76
C ASN A 2 6.21 -5.19 17.28
N THR A 3 6.49 -4.56 16.19
CA THR A 3 5.55 -3.66 15.58
C THR A 3 4.60 -4.39 14.64
N SER A 4 5.02 -5.50 14.10
CA SER A 4 4.11 -6.32 13.33
C SER A 4 4.53 -7.75 13.42
N SER A 5 3.56 -8.63 13.40
CA SER A 5 3.82 -10.05 13.52
C SER A 5 3.78 -10.76 12.18
N SER A 6 3.33 -10.10 11.12
CA SER A 6 3.30 -10.73 9.81
C SER A 6 3.50 -9.71 8.71
N LEU A 7 4.05 -10.19 7.61
CA LEU A 7 4.24 -9.42 6.40
C LEU A 7 3.50 -10.15 5.30
N ILE A 8 2.58 -9.46 4.66
CA ILE A 8 1.71 -10.06 3.67
C ILE A 8 1.96 -9.39 2.32
N PHE A 9 2.29 -10.19 1.32
CA PHE A 9 2.49 -9.71 -0.03
C PHE A 9 1.21 -9.86 -0.82
N LEU A 10 0.79 -8.79 -1.48
CA LEU A 10 -0.44 -8.76 -2.25
C LEU A 10 -0.18 -8.17 -3.62
N THR A 11 -0.99 -8.58 -4.58
CA THR A 11 -0.94 -8.01 -5.92
C THR A 11 -2.16 -7.13 -6.10
N GLY A 12 -1.94 -5.85 -6.38
CA GLY A 12 -3.01 -4.89 -6.53
C GLY A 12 -3.62 -4.84 -7.92
N HIS A 13 -3.05 -5.57 -8.86
CA HIS A 13 -3.58 -5.59 -10.21
C HIS A 13 -4.93 -6.29 -10.24
N GLU A 14 -5.92 -5.62 -10.79
CA GLU A 14 -7.24 -6.20 -10.93
C GLU A 14 -7.61 -6.28 -12.39
N ASP A 15 -8.00 -7.47 -12.81
CA ASP A 15 -8.48 -7.68 -14.15
C ASP A 15 -10.00 -7.71 -14.09
N PRO A 16 -10.69 -6.76 -14.71
CA PRO A 16 -12.16 -6.75 -14.64
C PRO A 16 -12.80 -8.02 -15.15
N LYS A 17 -12.07 -8.83 -15.88
CA LYS A 17 -12.60 -10.08 -16.40
C LYS A 17 -12.42 -11.26 -15.45
N LYS A 18 -11.76 -11.04 -14.32
CA LYS A 18 -11.46 -12.12 -13.39
C LYS A 18 -11.90 -11.76 -11.99
N HIS A 19 -13.20 -11.63 -11.85
CA HIS A 19 -13.76 -11.16 -10.58
C HIS A 19 -13.39 -12.04 -9.40
N GLU A 20 -13.30 -13.33 -9.64
CA GLU A 20 -13.02 -14.25 -8.54
C GLU A 20 -11.61 -14.13 -7.98
N LEU A 21 -10.73 -13.43 -8.69
CA LEU A 21 -9.34 -13.26 -8.25
C LEU A 21 -9.07 -11.91 -7.63
N GLN A 22 -10.10 -11.12 -7.42
CA GLN A 22 -9.91 -9.81 -6.82
C GLN A 22 -9.60 -9.95 -5.35
N VAL A 23 -8.73 -9.06 -4.89
CA VAL A 23 -8.31 -9.05 -3.49
C VAL A 23 -9.42 -8.41 -2.64
N ASP A 24 -9.68 -9.01 -1.50
CA ASP A 24 -10.62 -8.46 -0.54
C ASP A 24 -9.89 -7.47 0.36
N TRP A 25 -9.73 -6.25 -0.12
CA TRP A 25 -8.95 -5.23 0.59
C TRP A 25 -9.50 -4.93 1.96
N ARG A 26 -10.83 -4.97 2.11
CA ARG A 26 -11.44 -4.68 3.42
C ARG A 26 -11.04 -5.71 4.45
N ALA A 27 -10.95 -6.97 4.05
CA ALA A 27 -10.52 -8.00 4.98
C ALA A 27 -9.09 -7.74 5.45
N TYR A 28 -8.21 -7.31 4.56
CA TYR A 28 -6.85 -7.00 4.95
C TYR A 28 -6.78 -5.75 5.80
N GLY A 29 -7.66 -4.79 5.58
CA GLY A 29 -7.71 -3.60 6.42
C GLY A 29 -8.10 -3.91 7.85
N ALA A 30 -8.80 -5.01 8.08
CA ALA A 30 -9.24 -5.40 9.42
C ALA A 30 -8.16 -6.14 10.21
N LEU A 31 -7.07 -6.53 9.57
CA LEU A 31 -6.02 -7.27 10.25
C LEU A 31 -5.24 -6.36 11.20
N LYS A 32 -4.77 -6.97 12.29
CA LYS A 32 -3.94 -6.26 13.25
C LYS A 32 -2.53 -6.81 13.19
N ASN A 33 -1.57 -5.93 13.46
CA ASN A 33 -0.17 -6.32 13.53
C ASN A 33 0.35 -6.92 12.23
N ALA A 34 -0.15 -6.42 11.12
CA ALA A 34 0.30 -6.88 9.81
C ALA A 34 0.83 -5.71 9.01
N THR A 35 1.84 -5.99 8.22
CA THR A 35 2.35 -5.05 7.23
C THR A 35 2.00 -5.59 5.86
N LEU A 36 1.43 -4.76 5.03
CA LEU A 36 1.03 -5.15 3.67
C LEU A 36 2.04 -4.60 2.69
N ALA A 37 2.50 -5.45 1.79
CA ALA A 37 3.37 -5.05 0.69
C ALA A 37 2.61 -5.33 -0.60
N ILE A 38 2.21 -4.27 -1.29
CA ILE A 38 1.28 -4.38 -2.41
C ILE A 38 2.00 -4.05 -3.70
N TYR A 39 2.09 -5.05 -4.57
CA TYR A 39 2.71 -4.92 -5.88
C TYR A 39 1.65 -4.60 -6.92
N MET A 40 2.04 -3.86 -7.93
CA MET A 40 1.16 -3.57 -9.06
C MET A 40 -0.13 -2.87 -8.68
N GLY A 41 -0.07 -2.07 -7.61
CA GLY A 41 -1.26 -1.39 -7.12
C GLY A 41 -1.33 0.10 -7.44
N MET A 42 -0.33 0.64 -8.15
CA MET A 42 -0.26 2.09 -8.33
C MET A 42 -1.44 2.66 -9.11
N GLY A 43 -1.96 1.90 -10.07
CA GLY A 43 -3.09 2.36 -10.84
C GLY A 43 -4.39 2.42 -10.04
N HIS A 44 -4.42 1.80 -8.87
CA HIS A 44 -5.61 1.73 -8.03
C HIS A 44 -5.32 2.21 -6.63
N LEU A 45 -4.27 3.04 -6.45
CA LEU A 45 -3.81 3.38 -5.11
C LEU A 45 -4.91 3.97 -4.24
N ARG A 46 -5.66 4.95 -4.75
CA ARG A 46 -6.71 5.57 -3.94
C ARG A 46 -7.80 4.57 -3.58
N PHE A 47 -8.17 3.72 -4.52
CA PHE A 47 -9.17 2.70 -4.27
C PHE A 47 -8.70 1.73 -3.19
N ILE A 48 -7.46 1.25 -3.30
CA ILE A 48 -6.92 0.29 -2.34
C ILE A 48 -6.88 0.89 -0.95
N LEU A 49 -6.34 2.11 -0.82
CA LEU A 49 -6.24 2.74 0.49
C LEU A 49 -7.64 2.99 1.08
N GLY A 50 -8.58 3.40 0.25
CA GLY A 50 -9.95 3.62 0.72
C GLY A 50 -10.61 2.35 1.21
N GLU A 51 -10.37 1.24 0.51
CA GLU A 51 -10.94 -0.04 0.91
C GLU A 51 -10.33 -0.55 2.20
N LEU A 52 -9.03 -0.34 2.39
CA LEU A 52 -8.38 -0.73 3.63
C LEU A 52 -9.00 0.02 4.81
N VAL A 53 -9.21 1.32 4.66
CA VAL A 53 -9.85 2.11 5.71
C VAL A 53 -11.28 1.65 5.94
N ALA A 54 -12.01 1.37 4.87
CA ALA A 54 -13.39 0.89 5.00
C ALA A 54 -13.46 -0.42 5.78
N GLY A 55 -12.40 -1.23 5.71
CA GLY A 55 -12.36 -2.48 6.46
C GLY A 55 -11.93 -2.33 7.91
N GLY A 56 -11.48 -1.15 8.31
CA GLY A 56 -11.12 -0.92 9.69
C GLY A 56 -9.72 -0.37 9.93
N LEU A 57 -8.92 -0.23 8.88
CA LEU A 57 -7.56 0.29 9.05
C LEU A 57 -7.63 1.76 9.42
N ALA A 58 -6.85 2.14 10.43
CA ALA A 58 -6.83 3.54 10.85
C ALA A 58 -6.22 4.41 9.75
N PRO A 59 -6.85 5.56 9.43
CA PRO A 59 -6.28 6.45 8.42
C PRO A 59 -4.89 6.97 8.78
N SER A 60 -4.54 6.96 10.06
CA SER A 60 -3.23 7.40 10.52
C SER A 60 -2.16 6.34 10.39
N THR A 61 -2.50 5.15 9.90
CA THR A 61 -1.53 4.09 9.74
C THR A 61 -0.41 4.52 8.79
N PRO A 62 0.86 4.32 9.17
CA PRO A 62 1.97 4.69 8.29
C PRO A 62 1.95 3.91 6.98
N ALA A 63 2.30 4.58 5.91
CA ALA A 63 2.33 3.96 4.60
C ALA A 63 3.37 4.66 3.73
N ALA A 64 3.88 3.94 2.75
CA ALA A 64 4.90 4.46 1.86
C ALA A 64 4.77 3.83 0.48
N VAL A 65 5.29 4.53 -0.51
CA VAL A 65 5.43 3.98 -1.85
C VAL A 65 6.89 4.08 -2.22
N VAL A 66 7.45 2.98 -2.71
CA VAL A 66 8.83 2.93 -3.18
C VAL A 66 8.80 2.62 -4.67
N GLN A 67 9.34 3.54 -5.45
CA GLN A 67 9.41 3.41 -6.90
C GLN A 67 10.81 3.04 -7.32
N TRP A 68 10.94 2.05 -8.18
CA TRP A 68 12.20 1.70 -8.76
C TRP A 68 12.29 2.31 -10.13
N ALA A 69 13.33 3.08 -10.34
CA ALA A 69 13.61 3.67 -11.65
C ALA A 69 14.75 2.92 -12.29
N SER A 70 14.91 3.13 -13.59
CA SER A 70 16.01 2.53 -14.31
C SER A 70 17.34 3.04 -13.76
N LEU A 71 18.40 2.31 -14.04
CA LEU A 71 19.76 2.67 -13.63
C LEU A 71 19.94 2.63 -12.11
N GLY A 72 19.14 1.82 -11.43
CA GLY A 72 19.30 1.62 -10.01
C GLY A 72 18.79 2.74 -9.14
N ARG A 73 18.13 3.71 -9.71
CA ARG A 73 17.56 4.81 -8.92
C ARG A 73 16.32 4.36 -8.21
N GLN A 74 16.08 4.97 -7.08
CA GLN A 74 14.95 4.63 -6.24
C GLN A 74 14.40 5.91 -5.64
N ARG A 75 13.10 6.06 -5.68
CA ARG A 75 12.40 7.18 -5.06
C ARG A 75 11.36 6.64 -4.12
N SER A 76 11.14 7.34 -3.02
CA SER A 76 10.12 6.90 -2.09
C SER A 76 9.40 8.10 -1.51
N VAL A 77 8.16 7.84 -1.10
CA VAL A 77 7.32 8.83 -0.43
C VAL A 77 6.66 8.12 0.74
N ALA A 78 6.72 8.74 1.90
CA ALA A 78 6.10 8.18 3.10
C ALA A 78 5.08 9.15 3.65
N GLY A 79 4.07 8.62 4.31
CA GLY A 79 3.03 9.39 4.94
C GLY A 79 2.10 8.47 5.69
N THR A 80 0.81 8.76 5.63
CA THR A 80 -0.20 7.91 6.24
C THR A 80 -1.14 7.42 5.15
N VAL A 81 -1.95 6.42 5.50
CA VAL A 81 -2.94 5.92 4.56
C VAL A 81 -3.84 7.05 4.07
N ALA A 82 -4.14 8.03 4.94
CA ALA A 82 -5.04 9.11 4.58
C ALA A 82 -4.45 10.04 3.53
N ASP A 83 -3.13 10.26 3.54
CA ASP A 83 -2.55 11.26 2.64
C ASP A 83 -1.58 10.70 1.61
N LEU A 84 -1.36 9.40 1.62
CA LEU A 84 -0.32 8.83 0.76
C LEU A 84 -0.58 9.09 -0.72
N ALA A 85 -1.83 8.94 -1.16
CA ALA A 85 -2.13 9.10 -2.58
C ALA A 85 -1.84 10.54 -3.03
N ASP A 86 -2.16 11.51 -2.19
CA ASP A 86 -1.88 12.90 -2.53
C ASP A 86 -0.38 13.17 -2.58
N ARG A 87 0.37 12.56 -1.65
CA ARG A 87 1.82 12.73 -1.65
C ARG A 87 2.47 12.09 -2.87
N VAL A 88 1.95 10.94 -3.27
CA VAL A 88 2.45 10.25 -4.47
C VAL A 88 2.18 11.09 -5.71
N ASP A 89 0.99 11.67 -5.80
CA ASP A 89 0.66 12.53 -6.93
C ASP A 89 1.58 13.75 -6.99
N ALA A 90 1.82 14.36 -5.84
CA ALA A 90 2.70 15.53 -5.79
C ALA A 90 4.13 15.20 -6.19
N ALA A 91 4.60 14.01 -5.83
CA ALA A 91 5.94 13.58 -6.16
C ALA A 91 6.03 12.94 -7.54
N LYS A 92 4.89 12.71 -8.18
CA LYS A 92 4.81 12.13 -9.52
C LYS A 92 5.44 10.75 -9.59
N LEU A 93 5.22 9.96 -8.55
CA LEU A 93 5.66 8.58 -8.57
C LEU A 93 4.73 7.74 -9.44
N ALA A 94 5.29 6.71 -10.03
CA ALA A 94 4.54 5.85 -10.91
C ALA A 94 5.10 4.43 -10.85
N ALA A 95 4.43 3.52 -11.53
CA ALA A 95 4.91 2.14 -11.63
C ALA A 95 6.23 2.10 -12.42
N PRO A 96 7.10 1.13 -12.13
CA PRO A 96 6.91 0.08 -11.14
C PRO A 96 7.20 0.58 -9.74
N ALA A 97 6.34 0.20 -8.81
CA ALA A 97 6.46 0.64 -7.43
C ALA A 97 5.77 -0.35 -6.52
N ILE A 98 6.14 -0.33 -5.24
CA ILE A 98 5.50 -1.14 -4.23
C ILE A 98 4.91 -0.22 -3.18
N ILE A 99 3.70 -0.56 -2.72
CA ILE A 99 3.01 0.16 -1.67
C ILE A 99 3.19 -0.62 -0.37
N ILE A 100 3.67 0.04 0.67
CA ILE A 100 3.89 -0.60 1.96
C ILE A 100 3.00 0.08 2.97
N VAL A 101 2.17 -0.70 3.67
CA VAL A 101 1.23 -0.17 4.65
C VAL A 101 1.44 -0.90 5.96
N GLY A 102 1.71 -0.16 7.03
CA GLY A 102 1.86 -0.75 8.34
C GLY A 102 2.85 -0.01 9.19
N GLU A 103 2.90 -0.41 10.47
CA GLU A 103 3.73 0.27 11.45
C GLU A 103 5.23 0.17 11.14
N VAL A 104 5.63 -0.83 10.38
CA VAL A 104 7.05 -0.98 10.07
C VAL A 104 7.58 0.22 9.31
N VAL A 105 6.73 0.92 8.58
CA VAL A 105 7.14 2.10 7.83
C VAL A 105 7.68 3.18 8.77
N ALA A 106 7.05 3.33 9.93
CA ALA A 106 7.44 4.38 10.87
C ALA A 106 8.76 4.09 11.57
N HIS A 107 9.22 2.86 11.50
CA HIS A 107 10.44 2.46 12.20
C HIS A 107 11.61 2.23 11.27
N HIS A 108 11.47 2.64 10.00
CA HIS A 108 12.48 2.34 9.04
C HIS A 108 13.58 3.40 9.01
#